data_29e295a772fa0e64da38d79eddda59f4
#
_entry.id   29e295a772fa0e64da38d79eddda59f4
#
_cell.length_a   1.000
_cell.length_b   1.000
_cell.length_c   1.000
_cell.angle_alpha   90.00
_cell.angle_beta   90.00
_cell.angle_gamma   90.00
#
_symmetry.space_group_name_H-M   'P 1'
#
loop_
_entity.id
_entity.type
_entity.pdbx_description
1 polymer ?
#
loop_
_entity_poly.entity_id
_entity_poly.type
_entity_poly.pdbx_seq_one_letter_code
_entity_poly.pdbx_strand_id
1 'polypeptide(L)'
;MMMCFSLLLTAIAWSTTSFNTPVRPPQKQPLHTIVIDPGHGGFDPGTHGLFSKEKNVTLAISLKLGKAIKEAFPDIKIVYTRTTDIMPGNTSDIHEGLRYRAELANKSKGDLFICIHANSNGHPPGSYEERHLKGYKWTGKGRKKRKVPVYSYKWIKNTTTGAAIYIWKADRSGSKGDMINEENMGDTTAMDMDSPEARIRAQLYEKKYFANSATFGSFVHNEFIKSGRRSQGLQQRNVGIWVLEATGMPSVLIETGYLTNKEEEKYLNSKAGQNKIVQNIVTALKKYNASLEDKHP
;
A
#
# COMPACT_ATOMS: atom_id res chain seq x y z
N MET A 1 5.55 71.90 -70.09
CA MET A 1 5.97 70.52 -69.98
C MET A 1 6.09 70.16 -68.55
N MET A 2 4.93 69.62 -67.95
CA MET A 2 4.77 69.27 -66.51
C MET A 2 4.80 67.76 -66.42
N MET A 3 5.82 67.17 -65.72
CA MET A 3 5.88 65.76 -65.39
C MET A 3 5.27 65.53 -64.05
N CYS A 4 4.14 64.79 -64.05
CA CYS A 4 3.56 64.29 -62.82
C CYS A 4 4.27 63.01 -62.36
N PHE A 5 4.85 63.03 -61.15
CA PHE A 5 5.40 61.86 -60.46
C PHE A 5 4.29 61.27 -59.61
N SER A 6 3.84 60.09 -60.01
CA SER A 6 2.91 59.27 -59.16
C SER A 6 3.72 58.42 -58.17
N LEU A 7 3.59 58.72 -56.90
CA LEU A 7 4.09 57.86 -55.83
C LEU A 7 3.15 56.68 -55.62
N LEU A 8 3.61 55.47 -55.88
CA LEU A 8 2.95 54.20 -55.52
C LEU A 8 3.34 53.84 -54.11
N LEU A 9 2.41 53.96 -53.17
CA LEU A 9 2.56 53.41 -51.79
C LEU A 9 2.18 51.92 -51.83
N THR A 10 3.16 51.04 -51.68
CA THR A 10 2.93 49.60 -51.43
C THR A 10 2.78 49.39 -49.93
N ALA A 11 1.57 49.10 -49.50
CA ALA A 11 1.27 48.66 -48.14
C ALA A 11 1.66 47.17 -47.98
N ILE A 12 2.73 46.90 -47.23
CA ILE A 12 3.11 45.54 -46.83
C ILE A 12 2.25 45.14 -45.63
N ALA A 13 1.23 44.32 -45.87
CA ALA A 13 0.44 43.68 -44.78
C ALA A 13 1.28 42.59 -44.11
N TRP A 14 1.74 42.84 -42.90
CA TRP A 14 2.29 41.82 -42.04
C TRP A 14 1.16 40.96 -41.47
N SER A 15 0.92 39.80 -42.06
CA SER A 15 0.05 38.77 -41.47
C SER A 15 0.79 38.10 -40.32
N THR A 16 0.44 38.47 -39.07
CA THR A 16 0.87 37.77 -37.88
C THR A 16 0.10 36.44 -37.80
N THR A 17 0.63 35.37 -38.33
CA THR A 17 0.15 34.03 -38.07
C THR A 17 0.49 33.66 -36.62
N SER A 18 -0.46 33.84 -35.71
CA SER A 18 -0.37 33.26 -34.35
C SER A 18 -0.34 31.74 -34.50
N PHE A 19 0.81 31.15 -34.35
CA PHE A 19 0.92 29.70 -34.14
C PHE A 19 0.34 29.36 -32.76
N ASN A 20 -0.96 29.09 -32.70
CA ASN A 20 -1.55 28.36 -31.59
C ASN A 20 -1.01 26.93 -31.65
N THR A 21 0.17 26.69 -31.08
CA THR A 21 0.57 25.33 -30.76
C THR A 21 -0.47 24.78 -29.78
N PRO A 22 -1.22 23.74 -30.13
CA PRO A 22 -2.13 23.14 -29.18
C PRO A 22 -1.28 22.71 -27.99
N VAL A 23 -1.55 23.29 -26.80
CA VAL A 23 -0.99 22.84 -25.55
C VAL A 23 -1.46 21.41 -25.40
N ARG A 24 -0.58 20.45 -25.68
CA ARG A 24 -0.86 19.02 -25.50
C ARG A 24 -1.19 18.86 -24.02
N PRO A 25 -2.39 18.37 -23.68
CA PRO A 25 -2.73 18.15 -22.27
C PRO A 25 -1.63 17.29 -21.66
N PRO A 26 -1.24 17.51 -20.39
CA PRO A 26 -0.20 16.71 -19.76
C PRO A 26 -0.55 15.25 -19.90
N GLN A 27 0.28 14.56 -20.66
CA GLN A 27 0.06 13.14 -20.95
C GLN A 27 0.10 12.40 -19.61
N LYS A 28 -1.01 11.78 -19.24
CA LYS A 28 -1.09 10.90 -18.10
C LYS A 28 0.06 9.93 -18.12
N GLN A 29 0.73 9.82 -16.97
CA GLN A 29 1.72 8.78 -16.81
C GLN A 29 0.98 7.52 -16.36
N PRO A 30 0.79 6.52 -17.22
CA PRO A 30 0.30 5.22 -16.80
C PRO A 30 1.26 4.63 -15.76
N LEU A 31 0.78 3.67 -14.97
CA LEU A 31 1.64 2.92 -14.07
C LEU A 31 2.69 2.16 -14.89
N HIS A 32 3.98 2.37 -14.58
CA HIS A 32 5.11 1.69 -15.24
C HIS A 32 5.74 0.62 -14.34
N THR A 33 5.84 0.92 -13.05
CA THR A 33 6.50 0.02 -12.08
C THR A 33 5.63 -0.16 -10.85
N ILE A 34 5.29 -1.41 -10.53
CA ILE A 34 4.59 -1.78 -9.31
C ILE A 34 5.54 -2.59 -8.43
N VAL A 35 5.68 -2.17 -7.18
CA VAL A 35 6.44 -2.91 -6.18
C VAL A 35 5.47 -3.76 -5.37
N ILE A 36 5.70 -5.06 -5.32
CA ILE A 36 4.95 -6.01 -4.51
C ILE A 36 5.82 -6.45 -3.35
N ASP A 37 5.31 -6.26 -2.14
CA ASP A 37 5.99 -6.58 -0.90
C ASP A 37 5.30 -7.71 -0.17
N PRO A 38 5.78 -8.97 -0.30
CA PRO A 38 5.29 -10.05 0.55
C PRO A 38 5.72 -9.83 2.00
N GLY A 39 4.79 -9.61 2.91
CA GLY A 39 5.07 -9.37 4.33
C GLY A 39 5.90 -10.50 4.96
N HIS A 40 6.69 -10.16 5.99
CA HIS A 40 7.55 -11.10 6.73
C HIS A 40 8.61 -11.80 5.84
N GLY A 41 9.12 -12.97 6.26
CA GLY A 41 10.08 -13.77 5.49
C GLY A 41 11.29 -14.21 6.30
N GLY A 42 11.91 -15.30 5.89
CA GLY A 42 13.08 -15.87 6.57
C GLY A 42 12.79 -16.23 8.03
N PHE A 43 13.52 -15.65 8.96
CA PHE A 43 13.35 -15.90 10.40
C PHE A 43 12.09 -15.23 10.99
N ASP A 44 11.50 -14.23 10.33
CA ASP A 44 10.24 -13.61 10.75
C ASP A 44 9.04 -14.38 10.14
N PRO A 45 8.34 -15.20 10.93
CA PRO A 45 7.21 -15.98 10.44
C PRO A 45 5.92 -15.15 10.26
N GLY A 46 5.83 -13.96 10.87
CA GLY A 46 4.57 -13.26 11.04
C GLY A 46 3.58 -14.02 11.93
N THR A 47 2.32 -13.85 11.69
CA THR A 47 1.24 -14.56 12.39
C THR A 47 1.30 -16.06 12.14
N HIS A 48 1.10 -16.86 13.20
CA HIS A 48 0.92 -18.31 13.09
C HIS A 48 -0.57 -18.64 13.00
N GLY A 49 -0.93 -19.45 12.02
CA GLY A 49 -2.20 -20.16 11.95
C GLY A 49 -2.12 -21.52 12.65
N LEU A 50 -3.13 -22.38 12.43
CA LEU A 50 -3.14 -23.76 12.94
C LEU A 50 -2.12 -24.64 12.18
N PHE A 51 -1.91 -24.40 10.88
CA PHE A 51 -1.07 -25.23 10.03
C PHE A 51 -0.20 -24.41 9.06
N SER A 52 -0.30 -23.09 9.05
CA SER A 52 0.46 -22.21 8.16
C SER A 52 1.09 -21.02 8.90
N LYS A 53 2.04 -20.38 8.26
CA LYS A 53 2.69 -19.14 8.72
C LYS A 53 2.38 -18.03 7.72
N GLU A 54 2.21 -16.82 8.22
CA GLU A 54 1.89 -15.63 7.41
C GLU A 54 2.88 -15.45 6.27
N LYS A 55 4.18 -15.55 6.53
CA LYS A 55 5.23 -15.38 5.51
C LYS A 55 5.04 -16.25 4.26
N ASN A 56 4.48 -17.47 4.42
CA ASN A 56 4.26 -18.40 3.31
C ASN A 56 3.02 -18.01 2.51
N VAL A 57 1.95 -17.61 3.21
CA VAL A 57 0.69 -17.18 2.60
C VAL A 57 0.90 -15.88 1.82
N THR A 58 1.58 -14.90 2.41
CA THR A 58 1.87 -13.62 1.77
C THR A 58 2.74 -13.78 0.53
N LEU A 59 3.76 -14.64 0.59
CA LEU A 59 4.60 -14.95 -0.57
C LEU A 59 3.79 -15.59 -1.70
N ALA A 60 2.98 -16.60 -1.38
CA ALA A 60 2.18 -17.30 -2.38
C ALA A 60 1.17 -16.38 -3.09
N ILE A 61 0.49 -15.51 -2.35
CA ILE A 61 -0.45 -14.53 -2.90
C ILE A 61 0.29 -13.50 -3.73
N SER A 62 1.41 -12.96 -3.25
CA SER A 62 2.19 -11.93 -3.93
C SER A 62 2.76 -12.40 -5.27
N LEU A 63 3.30 -13.61 -5.34
CA LEU A 63 3.82 -14.17 -6.59
C LEU A 63 2.70 -14.38 -7.63
N LYS A 64 1.53 -14.86 -7.19
CA LYS A 64 0.35 -14.96 -8.07
C LYS A 64 -0.14 -13.58 -8.50
N LEU A 65 -0.11 -12.59 -7.60
CA LEU A 65 -0.53 -11.22 -7.91
C LEU A 65 0.35 -10.63 -9.02
N GLY A 66 1.65 -10.70 -8.89
CA GLY A 66 2.54 -10.15 -9.91
C GLY A 66 2.41 -10.85 -11.26
N LYS A 67 2.21 -12.19 -11.27
CA LYS A 67 1.90 -12.90 -12.51
C LYS A 67 0.61 -12.39 -13.15
N ALA A 68 -0.47 -12.24 -12.37
CA ALA A 68 -1.75 -11.77 -12.87
C ALA A 68 -1.72 -10.29 -13.31
N ILE A 69 -0.92 -9.45 -12.63
CA ILE A 69 -0.69 -8.07 -13.07
C ILE A 69 0.03 -8.07 -14.42
N LYS A 70 1.07 -8.88 -14.58
CA LYS A 70 1.83 -8.96 -15.83
C LYS A 70 0.99 -9.46 -17.01
N GLU A 71 0.05 -10.38 -16.75
CA GLU A 71 -0.93 -10.83 -17.76
C GLU A 71 -1.95 -9.72 -18.13
N ALA A 72 -2.40 -8.92 -17.14
CA ALA A 72 -3.36 -7.85 -17.35
C ALA A 72 -2.73 -6.56 -17.92
N PHE A 73 -1.46 -6.32 -17.66
CA PHE A 73 -0.68 -5.14 -18.02
C PHE A 73 0.74 -5.56 -18.45
N PRO A 74 0.93 -6.01 -19.70
CA PRO A 74 2.22 -6.55 -20.17
C PRO A 74 3.40 -5.59 -20.03
N ASP A 75 3.15 -4.28 -20.12
CA ASP A 75 4.19 -3.24 -20.08
C ASP A 75 4.62 -2.86 -18.65
N ILE A 76 3.82 -3.19 -17.63
CA ILE A 76 4.16 -2.87 -16.25
C ILE A 76 5.33 -3.75 -15.78
N LYS A 77 6.36 -3.09 -15.24
CA LYS A 77 7.46 -3.75 -14.54
C LYS A 77 7.00 -4.14 -13.13
N ILE A 78 7.23 -5.39 -12.74
CA ILE A 78 6.99 -5.86 -11.37
C ILE A 78 8.32 -6.01 -10.65
N VAL A 79 8.41 -5.40 -9.48
CA VAL A 79 9.54 -5.53 -8.55
C VAL A 79 9.03 -6.19 -7.28
N TYR A 80 9.74 -7.21 -6.78
CA TYR A 80 9.40 -7.87 -5.52
C TYR A 80 10.47 -7.57 -4.48
N THR A 81 10.06 -7.33 -3.23
CA THR A 81 11.00 -7.20 -2.12
C THR A 81 11.62 -8.53 -1.73
N ARG A 82 10.91 -9.63 -1.97
CA ARG A 82 11.40 -11.02 -1.92
C ARG A 82 10.58 -11.92 -2.83
N THR A 83 11.19 -12.98 -3.34
CA THR A 83 10.55 -14.01 -4.18
C THR A 83 10.67 -15.42 -3.61
N THR A 84 11.38 -15.54 -2.49
CA THR A 84 11.59 -16.80 -1.75
C THR A 84 11.37 -16.55 -0.25
N ASP A 85 11.50 -17.59 0.58
CA ASP A 85 11.39 -17.49 2.04
C ASP A 85 12.69 -16.95 2.67
N ILE A 86 13.02 -15.70 2.38
CA ILE A 86 14.12 -14.95 2.98
C ILE A 86 13.61 -13.66 3.63
N MET A 87 14.34 -13.12 4.59
CA MET A 87 14.16 -11.73 5.00
C MET A 87 14.61 -10.83 3.85
N PRO A 88 13.82 -9.83 3.41
CA PRO A 88 14.26 -8.87 2.41
C PRO A 88 15.62 -8.26 2.74
N GLY A 89 16.51 -8.17 1.73
CA GLY A 89 17.91 -7.80 1.96
C GLY A 89 18.79 -8.93 2.46
N ASN A 90 18.25 -10.15 2.65
CA ASN A 90 18.97 -11.30 3.21
C ASN A 90 19.66 -11.00 4.55
N THR A 91 19.04 -10.15 5.36
CA THR A 91 19.54 -9.74 6.68
C THR A 91 18.98 -10.63 7.80
N SER A 92 19.64 -10.61 8.95
CA SER A 92 19.17 -11.23 10.21
C SER A 92 18.50 -10.22 11.16
N ASP A 93 18.29 -8.98 10.72
CA ASP A 93 17.66 -7.90 11.50
C ASP A 93 16.35 -7.46 10.83
N ILE A 94 15.27 -7.35 11.63
CA ILE A 94 13.95 -6.92 11.13
C ILE A 94 13.99 -5.48 10.64
N HIS A 95 14.67 -4.57 11.34
CA HIS A 95 14.72 -3.16 10.98
C HIS A 95 15.51 -2.94 9.68
N GLU A 96 16.58 -3.69 9.48
CA GLU A 96 17.31 -3.69 8.20
C GLU A 96 16.45 -4.24 7.08
N GLY A 97 15.72 -5.32 7.33
CA GLY A 97 14.77 -5.86 6.35
C GLY A 97 13.69 -4.86 5.96
N LEU A 98 13.13 -4.10 6.92
CA LEU A 98 12.16 -3.05 6.66
C LEU A 98 12.78 -1.91 5.83
N ARG A 99 14.00 -1.45 6.18
CA ARG A 99 14.73 -0.43 5.40
C ARG A 99 14.97 -0.89 3.97
N TYR A 100 15.45 -2.10 3.78
CA TYR A 100 15.66 -2.67 2.45
C TYR A 100 14.40 -2.65 1.57
N ARG A 101 13.23 -2.97 2.13
CA ARG A 101 11.94 -2.93 1.41
C ARG A 101 11.67 -1.53 0.84
N ALA A 102 11.80 -0.50 1.69
CA ALA A 102 11.58 0.89 1.31
C ALA A 102 12.63 1.38 0.30
N GLU A 103 13.92 1.12 0.54
CA GLU A 103 15.00 1.49 -0.36
C GLU A 103 14.86 0.84 -1.75
N LEU A 104 14.54 -0.45 -1.80
CA LEU A 104 14.32 -1.15 -3.06
C LEU A 104 13.14 -0.53 -3.83
N ALA A 105 12.04 -0.22 -3.13
CA ALA A 105 10.88 0.42 -3.73
C ALA A 105 11.26 1.79 -4.33
N ASN A 106 11.98 2.63 -3.57
CA ASN A 106 12.40 3.95 -4.00
C ASN A 106 13.40 3.88 -5.18
N LYS A 107 14.45 3.05 -5.08
CA LYS A 107 15.42 2.83 -6.16
C LYS A 107 14.79 2.30 -7.44
N SER A 108 13.70 1.54 -7.33
CA SER A 108 12.99 1.02 -8.50
C SER A 108 12.10 2.07 -9.19
N LYS A 109 11.97 3.27 -8.61
CA LYS A 109 11.05 4.33 -9.05
C LYS A 109 9.62 3.79 -9.21
N GLY A 110 9.14 3.10 -8.16
CA GLY A 110 7.81 2.49 -8.17
C GLY A 110 6.70 3.55 -8.24
N ASP A 111 5.68 3.28 -9.04
CA ASP A 111 4.47 4.12 -9.13
C ASP A 111 3.41 3.73 -8.10
N LEU A 112 3.49 2.51 -7.58
CA LEU A 112 2.59 1.97 -6.57
C LEU A 112 3.30 0.87 -5.78
N PHE A 113 3.19 0.94 -4.45
CA PHE A 113 3.68 -0.09 -3.52
C PHE A 113 2.49 -0.87 -2.93
N ILE A 114 2.49 -2.19 -3.09
CA ILE A 114 1.43 -3.08 -2.59
C ILE A 114 2.05 -4.08 -1.62
N CYS A 115 1.79 -3.88 -0.33
CA CYS A 115 2.22 -4.80 0.72
C CYS A 115 1.11 -5.81 1.02
N ILE A 116 1.43 -7.11 1.05
CA ILE A 116 0.48 -8.20 1.28
C ILE A 116 0.75 -8.83 2.64
N HIS A 117 -0.27 -8.85 3.48
CA HIS A 117 -0.27 -9.41 4.83
C HIS A 117 -1.47 -10.34 5.07
N ALA A 118 -1.45 -11.03 6.22
CA ALA A 118 -2.57 -11.80 6.74
C ALA A 118 -2.73 -11.54 8.23
N ASN A 119 -3.86 -10.98 8.59
CA ASN A 119 -4.16 -10.42 9.90
C ASN A 119 -4.23 -11.46 11.03
N SER A 120 -4.09 -10.96 12.24
CA SER A 120 -4.38 -11.67 13.51
C SER A 120 -5.35 -10.85 14.35
N ASN A 121 -6.22 -11.53 15.09
CA ASN A 121 -7.05 -10.83 16.09
C ASN A 121 -6.41 -10.79 17.49
N GLY A 122 -5.12 -11.11 17.61
CA GLY A 122 -4.38 -11.11 18.88
C GLY A 122 -4.63 -12.32 19.78
N HIS A 123 -5.43 -13.29 19.32
CA HIS A 123 -5.68 -14.54 20.03
C HIS A 123 -5.02 -15.73 19.36
N PRO A 124 -4.77 -16.84 20.07
CA PRO A 124 -4.27 -18.09 19.50
C PRO A 124 -5.14 -18.58 18.34
N PRO A 125 -4.57 -19.30 17.35
CA PRO A 125 -5.31 -19.78 16.19
C PRO A 125 -6.35 -20.82 16.56
N GLY A 126 -7.50 -20.78 15.89
CA GLY A 126 -8.61 -21.73 16.02
C GLY A 126 -9.53 -21.44 17.19
N SER A 127 -9.04 -21.49 18.41
CA SER A 127 -9.78 -21.15 19.63
C SER A 127 -8.84 -20.76 20.76
N TYR A 128 -9.36 -20.04 21.71
CA TYR A 128 -8.62 -19.58 22.89
C TYR A 128 -9.47 -19.67 24.14
N GLU A 129 -8.83 -19.73 25.29
CA GLU A 129 -9.47 -19.76 26.58
C GLU A 129 -9.67 -18.34 27.11
N GLU A 130 -10.93 -17.95 27.33
CA GLU A 130 -11.29 -16.66 27.91
C GLU A 130 -11.55 -16.82 29.40
N ARG A 131 -10.93 -15.95 30.18
CA ARG A 131 -11.03 -15.94 31.64
C ARG A 131 -12.11 -14.98 32.12
N HIS A 132 -13.12 -15.49 32.84
CA HIS A 132 -14.21 -14.71 33.41
C HIS A 132 -14.11 -14.69 34.95
N LEU A 133 -14.09 -13.48 35.53
CA LEU A 133 -14.12 -13.33 36.97
C LEU A 133 -15.48 -13.79 37.53
N LYS A 134 -15.51 -14.87 38.36
CA LYS A 134 -16.69 -15.35 39.07
C LYS A 134 -16.92 -14.66 40.41
N GLY A 135 -15.87 -14.07 40.99
CA GLY A 135 -15.94 -13.47 42.30
C GLY A 135 -14.60 -13.57 43.03
N TYR A 136 -14.68 -13.54 44.34
CA TYR A 136 -13.48 -13.60 45.19
C TYR A 136 -13.67 -14.62 46.29
N LYS A 137 -12.58 -15.29 46.69
CA LYS A 137 -12.56 -16.13 47.89
C LYS A 137 -11.46 -15.65 48.84
N TRP A 138 -11.69 -15.88 50.13
CA TRP A 138 -10.66 -15.64 51.13
C TRP A 138 -9.74 -16.85 51.24
N THR A 139 -8.43 -16.61 51.29
CA THR A 139 -7.42 -17.65 51.47
C THR A 139 -6.44 -17.21 52.58
N GLY A 140 -5.84 -18.19 53.25
CA GLY A 140 -4.93 -17.96 54.40
C GLY A 140 -5.64 -18.03 55.72
N LYS A 141 -4.86 -18.04 56.83
CA LYS A 141 -5.35 -18.09 58.21
C LYS A 141 -4.88 -16.87 58.99
N GLY A 142 -5.69 -16.43 59.96
CA GLY A 142 -5.33 -15.29 60.85
C GLY A 142 -4.98 -14.02 60.07
N ARG A 143 -3.87 -13.34 60.47
CA ARG A 143 -3.42 -12.10 59.83
C ARG A 143 -2.95 -12.26 58.40
N LYS A 144 -2.79 -13.49 57.89
CA LYS A 144 -2.44 -13.78 56.47
C LYS A 144 -3.65 -13.98 55.56
N LYS A 145 -4.87 -13.74 56.03
CA LYS A 145 -6.06 -13.78 55.21
C LYS A 145 -5.97 -12.77 54.09
N ARG A 146 -6.14 -13.21 52.83
CA ARG A 146 -6.19 -12.38 51.66
C ARG A 146 -7.33 -12.77 50.76
N LYS A 147 -7.94 -11.79 50.08
CA LYS A 147 -8.98 -11.97 49.09
C LYS A 147 -8.33 -12.27 47.76
N VAL A 148 -8.62 -13.38 47.15
CA VAL A 148 -8.08 -13.76 45.82
C VAL A 148 -9.22 -13.95 44.84
N PRO A 149 -9.04 -13.56 43.57
CA PRO A 149 -10.07 -13.72 42.55
C PRO A 149 -10.25 -15.19 42.21
N VAL A 150 -11.48 -15.55 41.90
CA VAL A 150 -11.89 -16.88 41.40
C VAL A 150 -12.36 -16.69 39.97
N TYR A 151 -11.77 -17.44 39.06
CA TYR A 151 -12.09 -17.36 37.65
C TYR A 151 -12.76 -18.64 37.15
N SER A 152 -13.60 -18.50 36.15
CA SER A 152 -14.00 -19.59 35.25
C SER A 152 -13.35 -19.36 33.90
N TYR A 153 -13.22 -20.39 33.13
CA TYR A 153 -12.62 -20.37 31.81
C TYR A 153 -13.63 -20.91 30.80
N LYS A 154 -13.69 -20.27 29.62
CA LYS A 154 -14.57 -20.68 28.54
C LYS A 154 -13.78 -20.70 27.25
N TRP A 155 -13.85 -21.76 26.49
CA TRP A 155 -13.27 -21.84 25.16
C TRP A 155 -14.09 -21.01 24.16
N ILE A 156 -13.44 -20.07 23.50
CA ILE A 156 -14.02 -19.19 22.49
C ILE A 156 -13.39 -19.55 21.15
N LYS A 157 -14.23 -19.83 20.14
CA LYS A 157 -13.75 -20.00 18.76
C LYS A 157 -13.29 -18.66 18.20
N ASN A 158 -12.17 -18.67 17.48
CA ASN A 158 -11.72 -17.51 16.76
C ASN A 158 -12.52 -17.38 15.45
N THR A 159 -13.52 -16.48 15.44
CA THR A 159 -14.45 -16.29 14.33
C THR A 159 -14.24 -15.01 13.54
N THR A 160 -13.20 -14.24 13.87
CA THR A 160 -12.89 -13.00 13.16
C THR A 160 -12.53 -13.28 11.71
N THR A 161 -13.17 -12.57 10.77
CA THR A 161 -13.03 -12.81 9.32
C THR A 161 -12.92 -11.50 8.55
N GLY A 162 -12.42 -11.58 7.34
CA GLY A 162 -12.45 -10.50 6.36
C GLY A 162 -11.09 -9.87 6.10
N ALA A 163 -11.05 -9.04 5.08
CA ALA A 163 -9.87 -8.26 4.71
C ALA A 163 -9.90 -6.86 5.35
N ALA A 164 -8.75 -6.20 5.40
CA ALA A 164 -8.62 -4.78 5.74
C ALA A 164 -7.56 -4.15 4.86
N ILE A 165 -7.69 -2.87 4.56
CA ILE A 165 -6.71 -2.13 3.79
C ILE A 165 -6.20 -0.99 4.66
N TYR A 166 -4.88 -0.88 4.78
CA TYR A 166 -4.23 0.15 5.56
C TYR A 166 -3.41 1.09 4.69
N ILE A 167 -3.50 2.38 5.03
CA ILE A 167 -2.60 3.43 4.56
C ILE A 167 -2.00 4.14 5.77
N TRP A 168 -0.93 4.92 5.57
CA TRP A 168 -0.36 5.72 6.65
C TRP A 168 -1.31 6.83 7.09
N LYS A 169 -1.05 7.42 8.25
CA LYS A 169 -1.89 8.46 8.83
C LYS A 169 -1.56 9.84 8.26
N ALA A 170 -2.57 10.59 7.88
CA ALA A 170 -2.43 11.89 7.21
C ALA A 170 -1.75 12.98 8.08
N ASP A 171 -1.75 12.83 9.41
CA ASP A 171 -1.12 13.77 10.34
C ASP A 171 0.39 13.53 10.56
N ARG A 172 0.96 12.49 9.92
CA ARG A 172 2.39 12.19 9.90
C ARG A 172 3.06 12.65 8.60
N SER A 173 2.57 13.74 8.06
CA SER A 173 3.00 14.28 6.77
C SER A 173 4.47 14.67 6.68
N GLY A 174 5.21 14.84 7.76
CA GLY A 174 6.65 15.11 7.72
C GLY A 174 7.51 13.91 7.32
N SER A 175 7.16 12.70 7.80
CA SER A 175 8.02 11.52 7.65
C SER A 175 8.13 11.02 6.21
N LYS A 176 7.07 11.15 5.42
CA LYS A 176 7.08 10.72 4.00
C LYS A 176 7.71 11.80 3.11
N GLY A 177 7.54 13.07 3.46
CA GLY A 177 8.20 14.20 2.79
C GLY A 177 9.72 14.08 2.85
N ASP A 178 10.26 13.68 4.00
CA ASP A 178 11.70 13.48 4.19
C ASP A 178 12.28 12.31 3.35
N MET A 179 11.43 11.37 2.90
CA MET A 179 11.83 10.24 2.06
C MET A 179 11.62 10.48 0.57
N ILE A 180 11.01 11.60 0.19
CA ILE A 180 10.89 12.05 -1.20
C ILE A 180 12.20 12.76 -1.55
N ASN A 181 13.15 11.98 -2.04
CA ASN A 181 14.44 12.48 -2.49
C ASN A 181 14.40 12.87 -3.99
N GLU A 182 15.50 13.46 -4.47
CA GLU A 182 15.65 13.90 -5.87
C GLU A 182 15.32 12.80 -6.89
N GLU A 183 15.65 11.54 -6.60
CA GLU A 183 15.38 10.40 -7.50
C GLU A 183 13.89 10.16 -7.72
N ASN A 184 13.04 10.49 -6.74
CA ASN A 184 11.60 10.28 -6.79
C ASN A 184 10.83 11.50 -7.31
N MET A 185 11.43 12.69 -7.34
CA MET A 185 10.78 13.93 -7.77
C MET A 185 10.92 14.27 -9.27
N GLY A 186 11.60 13.43 -10.05
CA GLY A 186 11.88 13.72 -11.48
C GLY A 186 13.05 14.69 -11.65
N ASP A 187 13.08 15.41 -12.77
CA ASP A 187 14.20 16.29 -13.12
C ASP A 187 14.30 17.53 -12.20
N THR A 188 14.92 17.34 -11.04
CA THR A 188 15.15 18.38 -10.02
C THR A 188 16.64 18.63 -9.78
N THR A 189 17.49 18.33 -10.75
CA THR A 189 18.95 18.33 -10.67
C THR A 189 19.60 19.65 -10.22
N ALA A 190 18.83 20.71 -9.99
CA ALA A 190 19.32 22.01 -9.56
C ALA A 190 18.60 22.59 -8.32
N MET A 191 17.77 21.81 -7.61
CA MET A 191 17.01 22.33 -6.48
C MET A 191 17.70 21.99 -5.15
N ASP A 192 17.95 23.03 -4.35
CA ASP A 192 18.37 22.87 -2.97
C ASP A 192 17.22 22.23 -2.15
N MET A 193 17.45 21.02 -1.65
CA MET A 193 16.43 20.26 -0.91
C MET A 193 16.00 20.93 0.40
N ASP A 194 16.82 21.81 0.95
CA ASP A 194 16.48 22.61 2.14
C ASP A 194 15.69 23.88 1.80
N SER A 195 15.50 24.18 0.51
CA SER A 195 14.77 25.37 0.08
C SER A 195 13.27 25.29 0.42
N PRO A 196 12.59 26.43 0.65
CA PRO A 196 11.14 26.47 0.85
C PRO A 196 10.36 25.84 -0.31
N GLU A 197 10.83 26.01 -1.54
CA GLU A 197 10.23 25.46 -2.77
C GLU A 197 10.28 23.93 -2.78
N ALA A 198 11.42 23.34 -2.41
CA ALA A 198 11.57 21.87 -2.30
C ALA A 198 10.64 21.31 -1.24
N ARG A 199 10.52 21.95 -0.07
CA ARG A 199 9.60 21.56 1.00
C ARG A 199 8.13 21.61 0.58
N ILE A 200 7.72 22.69 -0.12
CA ILE A 200 6.37 22.82 -0.68
C ILE A 200 6.10 21.69 -1.68
N ARG A 201 7.05 21.41 -2.57
CA ARG A 201 6.94 20.32 -3.55
C ARG A 201 6.79 18.97 -2.87
N ALA A 202 7.63 18.66 -1.88
CA ALA A 202 7.54 17.43 -1.09
C ALA A 202 6.17 17.26 -0.43
N GLN A 203 5.61 18.31 0.17
CA GLN A 203 4.26 18.29 0.75
C GLN A 203 3.15 18.06 -0.29
N LEU A 204 3.29 18.61 -1.50
CA LEU A 204 2.33 18.37 -2.58
C LEU A 204 2.37 16.92 -3.05
N TYR A 205 3.58 16.33 -3.22
CA TYR A 205 3.74 14.92 -3.56
C TYR A 205 3.17 14.01 -2.48
N GLU A 206 3.40 14.32 -1.23
CA GLU A 206 2.86 13.56 -0.11
C GLU A 206 1.33 13.53 -0.10
N LYS A 207 0.68 14.70 -0.27
CA LYS A 207 -0.78 14.79 -0.41
C LYS A 207 -1.29 13.98 -1.61
N LYS A 208 -0.58 14.04 -2.74
CA LYS A 208 -0.90 13.25 -3.94
C LYS A 208 -0.79 11.75 -3.67
N TYR A 209 0.30 11.32 -3.01
CA TYR A 209 0.50 9.90 -2.69
C TYR A 209 -0.53 9.38 -1.70
N PHE A 210 -0.88 10.18 -0.69
CA PHE A 210 -1.97 9.85 0.23
C PHE A 210 -3.31 9.66 -0.49
N ALA A 211 -3.71 10.64 -1.33
CA ALA A 211 -4.96 10.58 -2.08
C ALA A 211 -4.99 9.37 -3.04
N ASN A 212 -3.88 9.08 -3.71
CA ASN A 212 -3.77 7.95 -4.62
C ASN A 212 -3.78 6.61 -3.87
N SER A 213 -3.13 6.52 -2.71
CA SER A 213 -3.20 5.33 -1.83
C SER A 213 -4.63 5.07 -1.36
N ALA A 214 -5.34 6.13 -0.94
CA ALA A 214 -6.73 6.05 -0.53
C ALA A 214 -7.65 5.62 -1.69
N THR A 215 -7.42 6.15 -2.89
CA THR A 215 -8.17 5.78 -4.10
C THR A 215 -7.99 4.31 -4.43
N PHE A 216 -6.73 3.83 -4.52
CA PHE A 216 -6.46 2.42 -4.80
C PHE A 216 -7.00 1.51 -3.70
N GLY A 217 -6.75 1.85 -2.42
CA GLY A 217 -7.26 1.08 -1.27
C GLY A 217 -8.79 0.98 -1.25
N SER A 218 -9.50 2.05 -1.62
CA SER A 218 -10.96 2.04 -1.75
C SER A 218 -11.44 1.12 -2.86
N PHE A 219 -10.75 1.09 -4.01
CA PHE A 219 -11.08 0.12 -5.05
C PHE A 219 -10.86 -1.32 -4.60
N VAL A 220 -9.76 -1.61 -3.90
CA VAL A 220 -9.50 -2.95 -3.34
C VAL A 220 -10.61 -3.35 -2.38
N HIS A 221 -10.99 -2.48 -1.44
CA HIS A 221 -12.11 -2.70 -0.52
C HIS A 221 -13.39 -3.06 -1.27
N ASN A 222 -13.76 -2.24 -2.26
CA ASN A 222 -14.98 -2.43 -3.03
C ASN A 222 -15.00 -3.76 -3.79
N GLU A 223 -13.85 -4.19 -4.35
CA GLU A 223 -13.76 -5.48 -5.03
C GLU A 223 -13.86 -6.67 -4.09
N PHE A 224 -13.32 -6.57 -2.86
CA PHE A 224 -13.55 -7.60 -1.84
C PHE A 224 -15.04 -7.72 -1.50
N ILE A 225 -15.73 -6.60 -1.25
CA ILE A 225 -17.17 -6.60 -0.95
C ILE A 225 -17.98 -7.19 -2.12
N LYS A 226 -17.73 -6.76 -3.36
CA LYS A 226 -18.40 -7.26 -4.56
C LYS A 226 -18.21 -8.76 -4.76
N SER A 227 -17.09 -9.30 -4.34
CA SER A 227 -16.82 -10.74 -4.41
C SER A 227 -17.42 -11.56 -3.29
N GLY A 228 -18.21 -10.93 -2.40
CA GLY A 228 -18.84 -11.57 -1.24
C GLY A 228 -17.92 -11.71 -0.02
N ARG A 229 -16.70 -11.14 -0.06
CA ARG A 229 -15.78 -11.18 1.05
C ARG A 229 -16.02 -10.01 2.02
N ARG A 230 -16.04 -10.29 3.32
CA ARG A 230 -16.06 -9.21 4.33
C ARG A 230 -14.80 -8.36 4.20
N SER A 231 -14.96 -7.04 4.32
CA SER A 231 -13.84 -6.12 4.37
C SER A 231 -14.12 -5.04 5.41
N GLN A 232 -13.14 -4.76 6.24
CA GLN A 232 -13.21 -3.72 7.28
C GLN A 232 -13.03 -2.30 6.72
N GLY A 233 -12.86 -2.19 5.40
CA GLY A 233 -12.67 -0.90 4.72
C GLY A 233 -11.23 -0.46 4.67
N LEU A 234 -11.08 0.79 4.21
CA LEU A 234 -9.83 1.52 4.22
C LEU A 234 -9.64 2.17 5.58
N GLN A 235 -8.50 1.93 6.20
CA GLN A 235 -8.15 2.43 7.53
C GLN A 235 -6.80 3.15 7.51
N GLN A 236 -6.67 4.16 8.34
CA GLN A 236 -5.38 4.80 8.60
C GLN A 236 -4.75 4.18 9.85
N ARG A 237 -3.49 3.83 9.76
CA ARG A 237 -2.74 3.22 10.86
C ARG A 237 -1.39 3.92 11.02
N ASN A 238 -0.90 3.98 12.25
CA ASN A 238 0.39 4.62 12.59
C ASN A 238 1.40 3.66 13.24
N VAL A 239 1.06 2.39 13.39
CA VAL A 239 1.92 1.37 13.99
C VAL A 239 2.01 0.18 13.05
N GLY A 240 3.23 -0.35 12.85
CA GLY A 240 3.46 -1.52 12.00
C GLY A 240 3.30 -1.27 10.50
N ILE A 241 3.42 -0.03 10.05
CA ILE A 241 3.31 0.38 8.62
C ILE A 241 4.47 1.29 8.19
N TRP A 242 5.57 1.25 8.92
CA TRP A 242 6.73 2.11 8.64
C TRP A 242 7.16 2.07 7.17
N VAL A 243 7.12 0.89 6.54
CA VAL A 243 7.48 0.76 5.12
C VAL A 243 6.60 1.61 4.22
N LEU A 244 5.29 1.73 4.52
CA LEU A 244 4.39 2.60 3.74
C LEU A 244 4.75 4.08 3.90
N GLU A 245 5.24 4.49 5.07
CA GLU A 245 5.69 5.86 5.34
C GLU A 245 7.01 6.15 4.63
N ALA A 246 7.92 5.17 4.60
CA ALA A 246 9.27 5.30 4.05
C ALA A 246 9.36 5.16 2.51
N THR A 247 8.26 4.85 1.82
CA THR A 247 8.24 4.76 0.36
C THR A 247 7.80 6.07 -0.28
N GLY A 248 8.54 6.58 -1.27
CA GLY A 248 8.27 7.82 -2.00
C GLY A 248 7.22 7.68 -3.11
N MET A 249 6.17 6.87 -2.88
CA MET A 249 5.10 6.60 -3.84
C MET A 249 3.78 6.29 -3.12
N PRO A 250 2.62 6.25 -3.83
CA PRO A 250 1.39 5.69 -3.29
C PRO A 250 1.62 4.28 -2.76
N SER A 251 1.16 3.99 -1.53
CA SER A 251 1.44 2.73 -0.86
C SER A 251 0.25 2.25 -0.02
N VAL A 252 -0.03 0.96 -0.09
CA VAL A 252 -1.10 0.29 0.67
C VAL A 252 -0.60 -1.02 1.27
N LEU A 253 -1.13 -1.36 2.45
CA LEU A 253 -1.00 -2.68 3.04
C LEU A 253 -2.36 -3.36 3.00
N ILE A 254 -2.41 -4.55 2.44
CA ILE A 254 -3.62 -5.35 2.27
C ILE A 254 -3.54 -6.56 3.20
N GLU A 255 -4.33 -6.52 4.28
CA GLU A 255 -4.60 -7.68 5.12
C GLU A 255 -5.63 -8.56 4.42
N THR A 256 -5.20 -9.68 3.89
CA THR A 256 -6.02 -10.51 3.02
C THR A 256 -7.05 -11.38 3.76
N GLY A 257 -6.92 -11.52 5.08
CA GLY A 257 -7.82 -12.26 5.97
C GLY A 257 -7.15 -12.59 7.28
N TYR A 258 -7.88 -13.24 8.19
CA TYR A 258 -7.40 -13.58 9.53
C TYR A 258 -6.81 -14.98 9.57
N LEU A 259 -5.49 -15.11 9.65
CA LEU A 259 -4.79 -16.39 9.70
C LEU A 259 -5.11 -17.18 11.01
N THR A 260 -5.49 -16.47 12.06
CA THR A 260 -5.89 -17.08 13.34
C THR A 260 -7.31 -17.70 13.32
N ASN A 261 -8.12 -17.46 12.29
CA ASN A 261 -9.40 -18.13 12.08
C ASN A 261 -9.21 -19.38 11.18
N LYS A 262 -9.64 -20.54 11.65
CA LYS A 262 -9.47 -21.82 10.95
C LYS A 262 -10.02 -21.83 9.52
N GLU A 263 -11.18 -21.26 9.27
CA GLU A 263 -11.80 -21.26 7.94
C GLU A 263 -11.15 -20.23 7.01
N GLU A 264 -10.77 -19.07 7.55
CA GLU A 264 -9.96 -18.07 6.83
C GLU A 264 -8.58 -18.64 6.46
N GLU A 265 -7.92 -19.32 7.38
CA GLU A 265 -6.62 -19.96 7.12
C GLU A 265 -6.72 -20.98 5.98
N LYS A 266 -7.75 -21.82 5.96
CA LYS A 266 -8.00 -22.74 4.84
C LYS A 266 -8.21 -21.99 3.54
N TYR A 267 -9.01 -20.90 3.56
CA TYR A 267 -9.27 -20.07 2.38
C TYR A 267 -7.97 -19.42 1.86
N LEU A 268 -7.19 -18.81 2.73
CA LEU A 268 -5.93 -18.14 2.41
C LEU A 268 -4.86 -19.09 1.84
N ASN A 269 -4.90 -20.36 2.22
CA ASN A 269 -4.00 -21.41 1.73
C ASN A 269 -4.54 -22.15 0.51
N SER A 270 -5.83 -21.97 0.14
CA SER A 270 -6.41 -22.64 -1.02
C SER A 270 -6.06 -21.91 -2.33
N LYS A 271 -5.90 -22.69 -3.41
CA LYS A 271 -5.71 -22.15 -4.76
C LYS A 271 -6.86 -21.22 -5.17
N ALA A 272 -8.10 -21.61 -4.86
CA ALA A 272 -9.31 -20.85 -5.18
C ALA A 272 -9.35 -19.52 -4.41
N GLY A 273 -9.09 -19.54 -3.09
CA GLY A 273 -9.09 -18.34 -2.25
C GLY A 273 -7.99 -17.35 -2.68
N GLN A 274 -6.78 -17.82 -2.88
CA GLN A 274 -5.66 -16.98 -3.35
C GLN A 274 -5.96 -16.37 -4.72
N ASN A 275 -6.47 -17.15 -5.68
CA ASN A 275 -6.83 -16.64 -7.00
C ASN A 275 -7.93 -15.58 -6.92
N LYS A 276 -8.92 -15.76 -6.03
CA LYS A 276 -10.00 -14.77 -5.84
C LYS A 276 -9.49 -13.46 -5.24
N ILE A 277 -8.58 -13.54 -4.25
CA ILE A 277 -7.91 -12.36 -3.68
C ILE A 277 -7.13 -11.62 -4.78
N VAL A 278 -6.32 -12.34 -5.55
CA VAL A 278 -5.54 -11.78 -6.66
C VAL A 278 -6.44 -11.12 -7.69
N GLN A 279 -7.52 -11.79 -8.10
CA GLN A 279 -8.48 -11.22 -9.05
C GLN A 279 -9.10 -9.90 -8.57
N ASN A 280 -9.45 -9.82 -7.28
CA ASN A 280 -9.99 -8.60 -6.68
C ASN A 280 -8.97 -7.45 -6.75
N ILE A 281 -7.71 -7.72 -6.39
CA ILE A 281 -6.65 -6.71 -6.41
C ILE A 281 -6.35 -6.26 -7.85
N VAL A 282 -6.28 -7.18 -8.82
CA VAL A 282 -6.05 -6.83 -10.24
C VAL A 282 -7.22 -6.02 -10.81
N THR A 283 -8.47 -6.36 -10.44
CA THR A 283 -9.65 -5.58 -10.86
C THR A 283 -9.62 -4.18 -10.27
N ALA A 284 -9.24 -4.04 -9.00
CA ALA A 284 -9.03 -2.75 -8.36
C ALA A 284 -7.92 -1.94 -9.06
N LEU A 285 -6.81 -2.60 -9.44
CA LEU A 285 -5.72 -1.97 -10.15
C LEU A 285 -6.15 -1.46 -11.55
N LYS A 286 -6.97 -2.21 -12.28
CA LYS A 286 -7.54 -1.75 -13.56
C LYS A 286 -8.35 -0.47 -13.39
N LYS A 287 -9.18 -0.39 -12.34
CA LYS A 287 -9.97 0.81 -12.04
C LYS A 287 -9.10 1.98 -11.58
N TYR A 288 -8.07 1.69 -10.80
CA TYR A 288 -7.12 2.70 -10.36
C TYR A 288 -6.34 3.29 -11.54
N ASN A 289 -5.83 2.45 -12.43
CA ASN A 289 -5.13 2.90 -13.64
C ASN A 289 -6.04 3.78 -14.51
N ALA A 290 -7.30 3.37 -14.74
CA ALA A 290 -8.28 4.18 -15.45
C ALA A 290 -8.54 5.53 -14.74
N SER A 291 -8.67 5.55 -13.42
CA SER A 291 -8.89 6.79 -12.65
C SER A 291 -7.71 7.78 -12.69
N LEU A 292 -6.50 7.28 -12.91
CA LEU A 292 -5.35 8.13 -13.18
C LEU A 292 -5.45 8.76 -14.57
N GLU A 293 -6.11 8.12 -15.49
CA GLU A 293 -6.43 8.60 -16.84
C GLU A 293 -7.47 9.73 -16.81
N ASP A 294 -8.48 9.71 -15.97
CA ASP A 294 -9.57 10.71 -15.92
C ASP A 294 -9.24 12.01 -15.16
N LYS A 295 -8.21 12.01 -14.33
CA LYS A 295 -7.84 13.18 -13.51
C LYS A 295 -7.07 14.28 -14.24
N HIS A 296 -6.78 14.09 -15.52
CA HIS A 296 -6.10 15.07 -16.37
C HIS A 296 -6.80 15.11 -17.73
N PRO A 297 -7.91 15.88 -17.87
CA PRO A 297 -8.53 16.12 -19.17
C PRO A 297 -7.61 16.90 -20.10
#